data_92656b3ac4b33d8af01fbba899e8066a
#
_entry.id   92656b3ac4b33d8af01fbba899e8066a
#
_cell.length_a   1.000
_cell.length_b   1.000
_cell.length_c   1.000
_cell.angle_alpha   90.00
_cell.angle_beta   90.00
_cell.angle_gamma   90.00
#
_symmetry.space_group_name_H-M   'P 1'
#
loop_
_entity.id
_entity.type
_entity.pdbx_description
1 polymer ?
#
loop_
_entity_poly.entity_id
_entity_poly.type
_entity_poly.pdbx_seq_one_letter_code
_entity_poly.pdbx_strand_id
1 'polypeptide(L)'
;MLELAISSEEAAKRLSELCSPEELGSEDTVGRALNAVIDAAQNGVHANAASLLGEMLIESPDPAVSRVLVEHREFADPEKALADSVAQLRRARSRESRAELLVRLRGTVDPAEKMAILKQISELR
;
A
#
# COMPACT_ATOMS: atom_id res chain seq x y z
N MET A 1 3.61 -0.17 -7.00
CA MET A 1 4.31 -0.13 -5.70
C MET A 1 5.12 -1.39 -5.42
N LEU A 2 4.53 -2.57 -5.56
CA LEU A 2 5.26 -3.85 -5.38
C LEU A 2 6.42 -4.01 -6.36
N GLU A 3 6.23 -3.67 -7.64
CA GLU A 3 7.27 -3.69 -8.66
C GLU A 3 8.48 -2.84 -8.26
N LEU A 4 8.21 -1.65 -7.75
CA LEU A 4 9.23 -0.72 -7.30
C LEU A 4 10.01 -1.27 -6.09
N ALA A 5 9.32 -1.84 -5.12
CA ALA A 5 9.93 -2.43 -3.93
C ALA A 5 10.82 -3.63 -4.28
N ILE A 6 10.41 -4.46 -5.24
CA ILE A 6 11.24 -5.59 -5.71
C ILE A 6 12.45 -5.10 -6.50
N SER A 7 12.29 -4.06 -7.31
CA SER A 7 13.35 -3.52 -8.19
C SER A 7 14.41 -2.73 -7.44
N SER A 8 14.06 -2.11 -6.32
CA SER A 8 14.95 -1.23 -5.56
C SER A 8 14.88 -1.50 -4.07
N GLU A 9 16.00 -1.91 -3.48
CA GLU A 9 16.14 -2.08 -2.03
C GLU A 9 15.92 -0.77 -1.28
N GLU A 10 16.45 0.34 -1.80
CA GLU A 10 16.24 1.66 -1.20
C GLU A 10 14.78 2.08 -1.18
N ALA A 11 14.06 1.82 -2.27
CA ALA A 11 12.63 2.11 -2.34
C ALA A 11 11.83 1.30 -1.31
N ALA A 12 12.16 0.02 -1.15
CA ALA A 12 11.55 -0.84 -0.14
C ALA A 12 11.79 -0.32 1.28
N LYS A 13 13.02 0.09 1.59
CA LYS A 13 13.37 0.67 2.89
C LYS A 13 12.62 1.98 3.14
N ARG A 14 12.54 2.85 2.14
CA ARG A 14 11.81 4.12 2.26
C ARG A 14 10.32 3.94 2.43
N LEU A 15 9.74 2.93 1.80
CA LEU A 15 8.32 2.58 2.02
C LEU A 15 8.05 2.25 3.48
N SER A 16 8.96 1.58 4.16
CA SER A 16 8.80 1.27 5.58
C SER A 16 8.81 2.52 6.47
N GLU A 17 9.50 3.57 6.04
CA GLU A 17 9.55 4.85 6.75
C GLU A 17 8.32 5.72 6.45
N LEU A 18 7.79 5.64 5.23
CA LEU A 18 6.70 6.48 4.76
C LEU A 18 5.32 5.92 5.06
N CYS A 19 5.17 4.60 5.10
CA CYS A 19 3.89 3.92 5.28
C CYS A 19 3.99 2.86 6.37
N SER A 20 2.91 2.70 7.16
CA SER A 20 2.79 1.58 8.09
C SER A 20 2.38 0.30 7.35
N PRO A 21 2.60 -0.90 7.92
CA PRO A 21 2.13 -2.15 7.32
C PRO A 21 0.61 -2.17 7.04
N GLU A 22 -0.17 -1.55 7.90
CA GLU A 22 -1.63 -1.44 7.74
C GLU A 22 -2.01 -0.57 6.55
N GLU A 23 -1.28 0.51 6.30
CA GLU A 23 -1.49 1.38 5.14
C GLU A 23 -1.22 0.64 3.82
N LEU A 24 -0.29 -0.30 3.83
CA LEU A 24 0.07 -1.09 2.65
C LEU A 24 -0.89 -2.25 2.39
N GLY A 25 -1.79 -2.55 3.32
CA GLY A 25 -2.80 -3.58 3.18
C GLY A 25 -2.33 -4.96 3.61
N SER A 26 -2.19 -5.19 4.93
CA SER A 26 -1.71 -6.46 5.48
C SER A 26 -2.68 -7.63 5.30
N GLU A 27 -3.92 -7.39 4.88
CA GLU A 27 -4.95 -8.42 4.74
C GLU A 27 -5.03 -9.03 3.33
N ASP A 28 -4.60 -8.31 2.30
CA ASP A 28 -4.61 -8.83 0.94
C ASP A 28 -3.25 -9.42 0.54
N THR A 29 -3.25 -10.23 -0.52
CA THR A 29 -2.04 -10.94 -0.99
C THR A 29 -0.97 -9.97 -1.48
N VAL A 30 -1.34 -8.92 -2.19
CA VAL A 30 -0.41 -7.90 -2.69
C VAL A 30 0.22 -7.13 -1.52
N GLY A 31 -0.59 -6.75 -0.54
CA GLY A 31 -0.10 -6.06 0.66
C GLY A 31 0.84 -6.92 1.49
N ARG A 32 0.54 -8.21 1.66
CA ARG A 32 1.43 -9.16 2.33
C ARG A 32 2.73 -9.34 1.58
N ALA A 33 2.68 -9.44 0.25
CA ALA A 33 3.87 -9.54 -0.60
C ALA A 33 4.74 -8.29 -0.45
N LEU A 34 4.14 -7.11 -0.47
CA LEU A 34 4.84 -5.84 -0.30
C LEU A 34 5.52 -5.75 1.07
N ASN A 35 4.82 -6.12 2.14
CA ASN A 35 5.38 -6.16 3.49
C ASN A 35 6.53 -7.16 3.62
N ALA A 36 6.45 -8.32 2.96
CA ALA A 36 7.52 -9.31 2.93
C ALA A 36 8.78 -8.76 2.23
N VAL A 37 8.62 -8.03 1.13
CA VAL A 37 9.74 -7.40 0.41
C VAL A 37 10.39 -6.32 1.26
N ILE A 38 9.60 -5.50 1.92
CA ILE A 38 10.08 -4.44 2.83
C ILE A 38 10.87 -5.06 3.99
N ASP A 39 10.34 -6.10 4.59
CA ASP A 39 10.98 -6.82 5.70
C ASP A 39 12.32 -7.42 5.27
N ALA A 40 12.37 -8.04 4.09
CA ALA A 40 13.61 -8.55 3.51
C ALA A 40 14.64 -7.44 3.29
N ALA A 41 14.21 -6.27 2.82
CA ALA A 41 15.10 -5.12 2.63
C ALA A 41 15.66 -4.62 3.97
N GLN A 42 14.83 -4.54 5.01
CA GLN A 42 15.26 -4.12 6.35
C GLN A 42 16.26 -5.10 6.98
N ASN A 43 16.12 -6.39 6.68
CA ASN A 43 17.00 -7.43 7.19
C ASN A 43 18.25 -7.69 6.33
N GLY A 44 18.45 -6.89 5.27
CA GLY A 44 19.61 -7.02 4.38
C GLY A 44 19.56 -8.21 3.43
N VAL A 45 18.39 -8.81 3.22
CA VAL A 45 18.18 -9.98 2.35
C VAL A 45 17.25 -9.68 1.17
N HIS A 46 17.23 -8.44 0.71
CA HIS A 46 16.39 -8.00 -0.41
C HIS A 46 16.62 -8.81 -1.70
N ALA A 47 17.83 -9.30 -1.92
CA ALA A 47 18.15 -10.15 -3.06
C ALA A 47 17.30 -11.44 -3.11
N ASN A 48 16.79 -11.89 -1.95
CA ASN A 48 15.96 -13.08 -1.84
C ASN A 48 14.44 -12.78 -1.92
N ALA A 49 14.06 -11.52 -2.11
CA ALA A 49 12.66 -11.11 -2.12
C ALA A 49 11.82 -11.84 -3.18
N ALA A 50 12.35 -11.98 -4.39
CA ALA A 50 11.67 -12.69 -5.47
C ALA A 50 11.41 -14.17 -5.12
N SER A 51 12.37 -14.83 -4.48
CA SER A 51 12.23 -16.21 -4.01
C SER A 51 11.18 -16.33 -2.92
N LEU A 52 11.14 -15.41 -1.98
CA LEU A 52 10.12 -15.37 -0.93
C LEU A 52 8.72 -15.22 -1.51
N LEU A 53 8.55 -14.34 -2.50
CA LEU A 53 7.27 -14.16 -3.18
C LEU A 53 6.87 -15.41 -3.97
N GLY A 54 7.83 -16.09 -4.60
CA GLY A 54 7.59 -17.36 -5.27
C GLY A 54 7.03 -18.43 -4.33
N GLU A 55 7.58 -18.52 -3.12
CA GLU A 55 7.08 -19.44 -2.08
C GLU A 55 5.67 -19.07 -1.61
N MET A 56 5.39 -17.79 -1.42
CA MET A 56 4.06 -17.30 -1.05
C MET A 56 3.01 -17.65 -2.12
N LEU A 57 3.37 -17.60 -3.40
CA LEU A 57 2.48 -17.92 -4.51
C LEU A 57 2.13 -19.40 -4.59
N ILE A 58 2.97 -20.28 -4.06
CA ILE A 58 2.66 -21.72 -3.97
C ILE A 58 1.49 -21.95 -3.02
N GLU A 59 1.48 -21.24 -1.89
CA GLU A 59 0.42 -21.34 -0.88
C GLU A 59 -0.83 -20.53 -1.24
N SER A 60 -0.65 -19.34 -1.80
CA SER A 60 -1.72 -18.38 -2.14
C SER A 60 -1.47 -17.79 -3.52
N PRO A 61 -1.87 -18.46 -4.61
CA PRO A 61 -1.70 -17.94 -5.96
C PRO A 61 -2.42 -16.59 -6.16
N ASP A 62 -1.71 -15.62 -6.71
CA ASP A 62 -2.26 -14.31 -7.03
C ASP A 62 -1.73 -13.84 -8.39
N PRO A 63 -2.60 -13.61 -9.38
CA PRO A 63 -2.17 -13.19 -10.72
C PRO A 63 -1.41 -11.85 -10.73
N ALA A 64 -1.75 -10.92 -9.84
CA ALA A 64 -1.09 -9.62 -9.77
C ALA A 64 0.36 -9.76 -9.29
N VAL A 65 0.60 -10.57 -8.25
CA VAL A 65 1.95 -10.84 -7.74
C VAL A 65 2.77 -11.63 -8.74
N SER A 66 2.16 -12.65 -9.39
CA SER A 66 2.81 -13.44 -10.44
C SER A 66 3.28 -12.56 -11.60
N ARG A 67 2.45 -11.61 -12.02
CA ARG A 67 2.77 -10.66 -13.09
C ARG A 67 3.99 -9.81 -12.74
N VAL A 68 4.06 -9.31 -11.52
CA VAL A 68 5.18 -8.49 -11.04
C VAL A 68 6.50 -9.28 -11.09
N LEU A 69 6.48 -10.55 -10.71
CA LEU A 69 7.67 -11.40 -10.76
C LEU A 69 8.14 -11.70 -12.18
N VAL A 70 7.21 -11.80 -13.14
CA VAL A 70 7.52 -12.13 -14.53
C VAL A 70 7.89 -10.88 -15.34
N GLU A 71 7.16 -9.77 -15.15
CA GLU A 71 7.34 -8.50 -15.87
C GLU A 71 8.28 -7.55 -15.12
N HIS A 72 9.51 -7.97 -14.91
CA HIS A 72 10.50 -7.14 -14.20
C HIS A 72 10.68 -5.79 -14.88
N ARG A 73 10.40 -4.72 -14.13
CA ARG A 73 10.44 -3.36 -14.63
C ARG A 73 11.55 -2.56 -13.94
N GLU A 74 12.41 -1.93 -14.73
CA GLU A 74 13.37 -0.96 -14.19
C GLU A 74 12.76 0.45 -14.20
N PHE A 75 13.02 1.19 -13.16
CA PHE A 75 12.54 2.56 -13.03
C PHE A 75 13.70 3.54 -13.25
N ALA A 76 13.49 4.50 -14.15
CA ALA A 76 14.48 5.53 -14.43
C ALA A 76 14.72 6.45 -13.23
N ASP A 77 13.66 6.73 -12.46
CA ASP A 77 13.72 7.54 -11.24
C ASP A 77 12.92 6.85 -10.14
N PRO A 78 13.55 5.95 -9.35
CA PRO A 78 12.86 5.23 -8.29
C PRO A 78 12.26 6.13 -7.20
N GLU A 79 12.92 7.23 -6.87
CA GLU A 79 12.43 8.16 -5.84
C GLU A 79 11.13 8.84 -6.26
N LYS A 80 11.05 9.29 -7.50
CA LYS A 80 9.84 9.89 -8.05
C LYS A 80 8.71 8.87 -8.15
N ALA A 81 9.01 7.67 -8.64
CA ALA A 81 8.04 6.58 -8.73
C ALA A 81 7.49 6.23 -7.34
N LEU A 82 8.34 6.20 -6.33
CA LEU A 82 7.96 5.97 -4.94
C LEU A 82 7.03 7.06 -4.42
N ALA A 83 7.39 8.32 -4.60
CA ALA A 83 6.58 9.46 -4.16
C ALA A 83 5.20 9.45 -4.82
N ASP A 84 5.15 9.19 -6.12
CA ASP A 84 3.89 9.10 -6.87
C ASP A 84 3.01 7.94 -6.39
N SER A 85 3.62 6.78 -6.11
CA SER A 85 2.91 5.60 -5.61
C SER A 85 2.32 5.83 -4.22
N VAL A 86 3.07 6.43 -3.31
CA VAL A 86 2.62 6.78 -1.97
C VAL A 86 1.49 7.81 -2.03
N ALA A 87 1.61 8.82 -2.89
CA ALA A 87 0.57 9.83 -3.07
C ALA A 87 -0.73 9.23 -3.60
N GLN A 88 -0.64 8.29 -4.54
CA GLN A 88 -1.82 7.56 -5.06
C GLN A 88 -2.48 6.72 -3.98
N LEU A 89 -1.70 6.00 -3.17
CA LEU A 89 -2.20 5.18 -2.07
C LEU A 89 -2.96 6.05 -1.06
N ARG A 90 -2.41 7.17 -0.66
CA ARG A 90 -3.03 8.09 0.30
C ARG A 90 -4.30 8.72 -0.24
N ARG A 91 -4.33 9.08 -1.52
CA ARG A 91 -5.54 9.59 -2.18
C ARG A 91 -6.65 8.55 -2.23
N ALA A 92 -6.33 7.30 -2.56
CA ALA A 92 -7.29 6.21 -2.57
C ALA A 92 -7.87 5.98 -1.18
N ARG A 93 -7.04 5.97 -0.14
CA ARG A 93 -7.47 5.83 1.25
C ARG A 93 -8.35 6.98 1.72
N SER A 94 -8.00 8.21 1.37
CA SER A 94 -8.84 9.39 1.68
C SER A 94 -10.21 9.30 1.03
N ARG A 95 -10.30 8.82 -0.22
CA ARG A 95 -11.58 8.62 -0.89
C ARG A 95 -12.43 7.57 -0.21
N GLU A 96 -11.85 6.44 0.18
CA GLU A 96 -12.55 5.38 0.91
C GLU A 96 -13.06 5.89 2.26
N SER A 97 -12.23 6.58 3.03
CA SER A 97 -12.62 7.16 4.31
C SER A 97 -13.72 8.20 4.15
N ARG A 98 -13.64 9.03 3.13
CA ARG A 98 -14.69 10.01 2.82
C ARG A 98 -16.00 9.34 2.46
N ALA A 99 -15.97 8.29 1.65
CA ALA A 99 -17.16 7.52 1.27
C ALA A 99 -17.83 6.89 2.50
N GLU A 100 -17.03 6.28 3.39
CA GLU A 100 -17.54 5.72 4.64
C GLU A 100 -18.20 6.79 5.54
N LEU A 101 -17.57 7.94 5.67
CA LEU A 101 -18.11 9.06 6.45
C LEU A 101 -19.40 9.61 5.85
N LEU A 102 -19.51 9.67 4.53
CA LEU A 102 -20.75 10.07 3.85
C LEU A 102 -21.88 9.09 4.10
N VAL A 103 -21.60 7.78 4.10
CA VAL A 103 -22.60 6.76 4.42
C VAL A 103 -23.07 6.92 5.88
N ARG A 104 -22.14 7.12 6.82
CA ARG A 104 -22.47 7.37 8.23
C ARG A 104 -23.30 8.64 8.41
N LEU A 105 -22.96 9.70 7.68
CA LEU A 105 -23.70 10.95 7.71
C LEU A 105 -25.17 10.78 7.31
N ARG A 106 -25.43 9.98 6.25
CA ARG A 106 -26.79 9.70 5.78
C ARG A 106 -27.61 8.91 6.80
N GLY A 107 -26.97 8.03 7.58
CA GLY A 107 -27.62 7.22 8.60
C GLY A 107 -27.74 7.90 9.96
N THR A 108 -27.13 9.08 10.15
CA THR A 108 -27.09 9.79 11.41
C THR A 108 -28.23 10.79 11.53
N VAL A 109 -28.96 10.74 12.67
CA VAL A 109 -30.09 11.62 12.97
C VAL A 109 -29.69 12.76 13.89
N ASP A 110 -28.69 12.55 14.74
CA ASP A 110 -28.21 13.53 15.73
C ASP A 110 -27.46 14.69 15.04
N PRO A 111 -27.89 15.96 15.23
CA PRO A 111 -27.20 17.10 14.63
C PRO A 111 -25.73 17.26 15.09
N ALA A 112 -25.42 16.93 16.33
CA ALA A 112 -24.07 17.03 16.88
C ALA A 112 -23.14 16.03 16.19
N GLU A 113 -23.58 14.80 15.96
CA GLU A 113 -22.83 13.78 15.24
C GLU A 113 -22.64 14.17 13.78
N LYS A 114 -23.68 14.73 13.13
CA LYS A 114 -23.58 15.24 11.75
C LYS A 114 -22.48 16.28 11.62
N MET A 115 -22.41 17.22 12.55
CA MET A 115 -21.36 18.26 12.56
C MET A 115 -19.98 17.65 12.74
N ALA A 116 -19.83 16.68 13.62
CA ALA A 116 -18.56 15.98 13.84
C ALA A 116 -18.10 15.24 12.57
N ILE A 117 -18.99 14.54 11.89
CA ILE A 117 -18.71 13.81 10.65
C ILE A 117 -18.33 14.78 9.53
N LEU A 118 -19.07 15.89 9.37
CA LEU A 118 -18.77 16.92 8.36
C LEU A 118 -17.40 17.54 8.60
N LYS A 119 -17.02 17.75 9.83
CA LYS A 119 -15.68 18.23 10.20
C LYS A 119 -14.60 17.22 9.79
N GLN A 120 -14.80 15.94 10.05
CA GLN A 120 -13.88 14.87 9.65
C GLN A 120 -13.73 14.82 8.13
N ILE A 121 -14.82 14.94 7.37
CA ILE A 121 -14.79 14.96 5.91
C ILE A 121 -13.98 16.15 5.39
N SER A 122 -14.12 17.33 6.01
CA SER A 122 -13.38 18.53 5.60
C SER A 122 -11.89 18.43 5.89
N GLU A 123 -11.48 17.65 6.88
CA GLU A 123 -10.08 17.39 7.21
C GLU A 123 -9.42 16.37 6.27
N LEU A 124 -10.20 15.55 5.57
CA LEU A 124 -9.72 14.59 4.58
C LEU A 124 -9.48 15.28 3.23
N ARG A 125 -8.24 15.56 2.92
CA ARG A 125 -7.84 16.16 1.64
C ARG A 125 -6.85 15.32 0.88
#